data_8316178500bee59f9d448fb5ed4ca27e
#
_entry.id   8316178500bee59f9d448fb5ed4ca27e
#
_cell.length_a   1.000
_cell.length_b   1.000
_cell.length_c   1.000
_cell.angle_alpha   90.00
_cell.angle_beta   90.00
_cell.angle_gamma   90.00
#
_symmetry.space_group_name_H-M   'P 1'
#
loop_
_entity.id
_entity.type
_entity.pdbx_description
1 polymer ?
#
loop_
_entity_poly.entity_id
_entity_poly.type
_entity_poly.pdbx_seq_one_letter_code
_entity_poly.pdbx_strand_id
1 'polypeptide(L)' 'MQPKTRFVIKVPGGTDIGCDTADQVLDALNDLKNTAGVTVSDLQTGMSELTREALEELANDERE' A
#
# COMPACT_ATOMS: atom_id res chain seq x y z
N MET A 1 7.77 21.18 -0.13
CA MET A 1 6.58 20.51 -0.65
C MET A 1 6.53 19.09 -0.11
N GLN A 2 5.44 18.76 0.56
CA GLN A 2 5.34 17.43 1.16
C GLN A 2 4.85 16.42 0.15
N PRO A 3 5.44 15.22 0.11
CA PRO A 3 4.92 14.16 -0.75
C PRO A 3 3.52 13.78 -0.30
N LYS A 4 2.65 13.57 -1.27
CA LYS A 4 1.28 13.12 -0.99
C LYS A 4 1.28 11.63 -0.81
N THR A 5 1.14 11.20 0.44
CA THR A 5 1.00 9.78 0.74
C THR A 5 -0.42 9.35 0.40
N ARG A 6 -0.57 8.44 -0.55
CA ARG A 6 -1.86 7.90 -0.92
C ARG A 6 -2.18 6.61 -0.16
N PHE A 7 -1.19 5.75 0.02
CA PHE A 7 -1.38 4.47 0.67
C PHE A 7 -0.59 4.41 1.96
N VAL A 8 -1.15 3.76 2.96
CA VAL A 8 -0.47 3.50 4.23
C VAL A 8 -0.50 2.01 4.50
N ILE A 9 0.67 1.42 4.69
CA ILE A 9 0.81 0.02 5.06
C ILE A 9 1.00 -0.04 6.56
N LYS A 10 0.06 -0.68 7.25
CA LYS A 10 0.14 -0.86 8.70
C LYS A 10 0.73 -2.23 9.02
N VAL A 11 1.90 -2.22 9.66
CA VAL A 11 2.61 -3.44 10.02
C VAL A 11 2.42 -3.68 11.51
N PRO A 12 1.84 -4.83 11.92
CA PRO A 12 1.66 -5.13 13.34
C PRO A 12 3.01 -5.18 14.05
N GLY A 13 3.14 -4.42 15.12
CA GLY A 13 4.37 -4.35 15.87
C GLY A 13 5.49 -3.58 15.20
N GLY A 14 5.22 -2.96 14.07
CA GLY A 14 6.21 -2.16 13.33
C GLY A 14 5.72 -0.75 13.07
N THR A 15 6.46 -0.03 12.22
CA THR A 15 6.11 1.33 11.82
C THR A 15 5.25 1.29 10.55
N ASP A 16 4.36 2.28 10.44
CA ASP A 16 3.55 2.44 9.22
C ASP A 16 4.44 2.89 8.08
N ILE A 17 4.14 2.39 6.88
CA ILE A 17 4.88 2.74 5.66
C ILE A 17 3.96 3.54 4.75
N GLY A 18 4.39 4.75 4.37
CA GLY A 18 3.64 5.58 3.44
C GLY A 18 4.12 5.36 2.01
N CYS A 19 3.17 5.24 1.07
CA CYS A 19 3.48 5.04 -0.34
C CYS A 19 2.63 5.97 -1.19
N ASP A 20 3.19 6.42 -2.32
CA ASP A 20 2.49 7.31 -3.25
C ASP A 20 1.69 6.54 -4.30
N THR A 21 2.17 5.37 -4.70
CA THR A 21 1.56 4.58 -5.77
C THR A 21 1.34 3.14 -5.33
N ALA A 22 0.45 2.45 -6.06
CA ALA A 22 0.19 1.04 -5.79
C ALA A 22 1.42 0.18 -6.08
N ASP A 23 2.22 0.55 -7.08
CA ASP A 23 3.49 -0.13 -7.37
C ASP A 23 4.42 -0.10 -6.17
N GLN A 24 4.52 1.06 -5.51
CA GLN A 24 5.35 1.19 -4.32
C GLN A 24 4.85 0.32 -3.18
N VAL A 25 3.52 0.20 -3.05
CA VAL A 25 2.94 -0.67 -2.02
C VAL A 25 3.31 -2.13 -2.30
N LEU A 26 3.19 -2.56 -3.54
CA LEU A 26 3.52 -3.93 -3.92
C LEU A 26 5.01 -4.22 -3.67
N ASP A 27 5.88 -3.27 -4.01
CA ASP A 27 7.30 -3.41 -3.73
C ASP A 27 7.57 -3.55 -2.23
N ALA A 28 6.92 -2.72 -1.43
CA ALA A 28 7.10 -2.78 0.02
C ALA A 28 6.60 -4.11 0.58
N LEU A 29 5.49 -4.61 0.07
CA LEU A 29 4.96 -5.91 0.50
C LEU A 29 5.90 -7.05 0.14
N ASN A 30 6.52 -6.98 -1.04
CA ASN A 30 7.51 -7.98 -1.44
C ASN A 30 8.77 -7.96 -0.56
N ASP A 31 9.11 -6.78 -0.06
CA ASP A 31 10.28 -6.60 0.81
C ASP A 31 10.02 -7.13 2.22
N LEU A 32 8.77 -7.18 2.65
CA LEU A 32 8.41 -7.68 3.98
C LEU A 32 8.47 -9.20 3.98
N LYS A 33 9.23 -9.76 4.92
CA LYS A 33 9.37 -11.20 5.05
C LYS A 33 8.10 -11.87 5.55
N ASN A 34 7.32 -11.14 6.33
CA ASN A 34 6.09 -11.66 6.90
C ASN A 34 5.01 -10.59 6.74
N THR A 35 3.99 -10.90 5.94
CA THR A 35 2.87 -9.99 5.70
C THR A 35 1.62 -10.34 6.50
N ALA A 36 1.72 -11.30 7.42
CA ALA A 36 0.58 -11.69 8.24
C ALA A 36 0.15 -10.51 9.12
N GLY A 37 -1.12 -10.17 9.06
CA GLY A 37 -1.67 -9.07 9.83
C GLY A 37 -1.38 -7.69 9.25
N VAL A 38 -0.65 -7.61 8.15
CA VAL A 38 -0.38 -6.34 7.48
C VAL A 38 -1.63 -5.88 6.74
N THR A 39 -1.99 -4.61 6.92
CA THR A 39 -3.13 -4.03 6.22
C THR A 39 -2.68 -2.82 5.42
N VAL A 40 -3.36 -2.58 4.31
CA VAL A 40 -3.07 -1.44 3.43
C VAL A 40 -4.33 -0.60 3.32
N SER A 41 -4.18 0.70 3.53
CA SER A 41 -5.29 1.65 3.43
C SER A 41 -5.04 2.61 2.27
N ASP A 42 -6.11 2.96 1.56
CA ASP A 42 -6.06 3.96 0.49
C ASP A 42 -6.69 5.25 1.03
N LEU A 43 -5.86 6.26 1.22
CA LEU A 43 -6.32 7.54 1.76
C LEU A 43 -7.13 8.34 0.76
N GLN A 44 -6.93 8.10 -0.53
CA GLN A 44 -7.64 8.84 -1.56
C GLN A 44 -9.10 8.42 -1.69
N THR A 45 -9.35 7.11 -1.63
CA THR A 45 -10.72 6.58 -1.73
C THR A 45 -11.34 6.29 -0.36
N GLY A 46 -10.53 6.32 0.70
CA GLY A 46 -10.98 5.99 2.04
C GLY A 46 -11.15 4.51 2.29
N MET A 47 -10.70 3.66 1.37
CA MET A 47 -10.79 2.21 1.54
C MET A 47 -9.71 1.71 2.47
N SER A 48 -10.06 0.76 3.32
CA SER A 48 -9.12 0.09 4.20
C SER A 48 -9.08 -1.40 3.86
N GLU A 49 -8.03 -2.07 4.31
CA GLU A 49 -7.85 -3.50 4.12
C GLU A 49 -7.83 -3.89 2.63
N LEU A 50 -7.07 -3.15 1.84
CA LEU A 50 -6.90 -3.46 0.43
C LEU A 50 -6.20 -4.81 0.26
N THR A 51 -6.70 -5.64 -0.65
CA THR A 51 -6.07 -6.90 -0.97
C THR A 51 -4.95 -6.70 -1.99
N ARG A 52 -4.07 -7.71 -2.09
CA ARG A 52 -3.01 -7.67 -3.10
C ARG A 52 -3.59 -7.57 -4.51
N GLU A 53 -4.68 -8.27 -4.77
CA GLU A 53 -5.35 -8.21 -6.07
C GLU A 53 -5.82 -6.81 -6.39
N ALA A 54 -6.43 -6.13 -5.42
CA ALA A 54 -6.87 -4.75 -5.60
C ALA A 54 -5.69 -3.83 -5.90
N LEU A 55 -4.57 -4.03 -5.22
CA LEU A 55 -3.37 -3.25 -5.46
C LEU A 55 -2.80 -3.50 -6.84
N GLU A 56 -2.82 -4.74 -7.31
CA GLU A 56 -2.35 -5.07 -8.65
C GLU A 56 -3.20 -4.41 -9.72
N GLU A 57 -4.52 -4.38 -9.54
CA GLU A 57 -5.41 -3.68 -10.45
C GLU A 57 -5.13 -2.18 -10.48
N LEU A 58 -4.93 -1.59 -9.32
CA LEU A 58 -4.61 -0.16 -9.24
C LEU A 58 -3.27 0.13 -9.89
N ALA A 59 -2.28 -0.74 -9.71
CA ALA A 59 -0.99 -0.57 -10.34
C ALA A 59 -1.09 -0.65 -11.85
N ASN A 60 -1.90 -1.55 -12.37
CA ASN A 60 -2.14 -1.65 -13.81
C ASN A 60 -2.78 -0.38 -14.36
N ASP A 61 -3.74 0.17 -13.65
CA ASP A 61 -4.37 1.44 -14.02
C ASP A 61 -3.37 2.58 -14.05
N GLU A 62 -2.47 2.61 -13.09
CA GLU A 62 -1.45 3.64 -13.00
C GLU A 62 -0.45 3.57 -14.15
N ARG A 63 -0.19 2.37 -14.65
CA ARG A 63 0.76 2.16 -15.76
C ARG A 63 0.19 2.57 -17.10
N GLU A 64 -1.10 2.61 -17.22
CA GLU A 64 -1.74 3.08 -18.43
C GLU A 64 -1.79 4.61 -18.45
#